data_6f8b8afa58321d82bca715aa11eecefe
#
_entry.id   6f8b8afa58321d82bca715aa11eecefe
#
_cell.length_a   1.000
_cell.length_b   1.000
_cell.length_c   1.000
_cell.angle_alpha   90.00
_cell.angle_beta   90.00
_cell.angle_gamma   90.00
#
_symmetry.space_group_name_H-M   'P 1'
#
loop_
_entity.id
_entity.type
_entity.pdbx_description
1 polymer ?
#
loop_
_entity_poly.entity_id
_entity_poly.type
_entity_poly.pdbx_seq_one_letter_code
_entity_poly.pdbx_strand_id
1 'polypeptide(L)'
;AYPISISGETIKNMGFGNTVRAGFGYMKSVLFKKKETSLKNFYINRFGAPLYRMFFEDYTEKLWGVNPEFISADWGAQRVKGLSLSKAVLSVLKKPFVRSTDSKKVETSLIEQFIYPKKGPGQLWETVAEEIEKLGGSIVMNAKVKTVKTSGGAVTGVVTQEKDGEKEYSGDWFFSSMPIKDLVAAMDAEVPKEVAHTAAELPYRDFITVGLLVDKLLIKNRTKMKTVSDIVPDCWIYVQERDVRIGRLQIFNNWSPYMVNDLENTVWIGLEYFCNEGDDMWNMSDADFIEFAKGELEHIGIIDAADVRDAVRVKVKKAYPAYFGSYADFPKVRRYLDTYENLYCIGRNGQHKYNNMDHSMLTAMKAVRAISGDGCRDDVWNVNAEKEYHEKKDS
;
A
#
# COMPACT_ATOMS: atom_id res chain seq x y z
N ALA A 1 -15.01 1.13 12.51
CA ALA A 1 -14.99 1.51 11.09
C ALA A 1 -13.82 2.46 10.81
N TYR A 2 -13.13 2.29 9.73
CA TYR A 2 -12.12 3.21 9.23
C TYR A 2 -12.69 3.91 7.97
N PRO A 3 -12.61 5.22 7.83
CA PRO A 3 -11.99 6.18 8.75
C PRO A 3 -12.77 6.35 10.06
N ILE A 4 -12.06 6.65 11.14
CA ILE A 4 -12.68 6.87 12.44
C ILE A 4 -13.58 8.11 12.34
N SER A 5 -14.87 7.91 12.22
CA SER A 5 -15.83 8.99 12.26
C SER A 5 -16.12 9.37 13.72
N ILE A 6 -16.25 10.67 13.99
CA ILE A 6 -16.72 11.14 15.30
C ILE A 6 -18.22 10.88 15.36
N SER A 7 -18.57 9.73 15.91
CA SER A 7 -19.98 9.28 16.08
C SER A 7 -20.23 8.92 17.55
N GLY A 8 -21.48 8.89 17.95
CA GLY A 8 -21.87 8.42 19.29
C GLY A 8 -21.40 6.98 19.55
N GLU A 9 -21.34 6.15 18.51
CA GLU A 9 -20.85 4.78 18.58
C GLU A 9 -19.34 4.73 18.81
N THR A 10 -18.55 5.55 18.11
CA THR A 10 -17.10 5.68 18.34
C THR A 10 -16.81 6.11 19.77
N ILE A 11 -17.55 7.09 20.30
CA ILE A 11 -17.41 7.58 21.69
C ILE A 11 -17.72 6.46 22.67
N LYS A 12 -18.80 5.70 22.42
CA LYS A 12 -19.20 4.57 23.26
C LYS A 12 -18.14 3.47 23.26
N ASN A 13 -17.57 3.13 22.09
CA ASN A 13 -16.56 2.08 21.95
C ASN A 13 -15.21 2.48 22.54
N MET A 14 -14.81 3.75 22.43
CA MET A 14 -13.59 4.28 23.07
C MET A 14 -13.72 4.40 24.60
N GLY A 15 -14.94 4.57 25.09
CA GLY A 15 -15.21 4.90 26.49
C GLY A 15 -15.01 6.39 26.78
N PHE A 16 -15.80 6.88 27.77
CA PHE A 16 -15.83 8.30 28.11
C PHE A 16 -14.45 8.88 28.50
N GLY A 17 -13.71 8.17 29.36
CA GLY A 17 -12.39 8.62 29.83
C GLY A 17 -11.37 8.80 28.70
N ASN A 18 -11.30 7.83 27.77
CA ASN A 18 -10.40 7.90 26.62
C ASN A 18 -10.83 9.01 25.64
N THR A 19 -12.12 9.23 25.48
CA THR A 19 -12.65 10.33 24.63
C THR A 19 -12.25 11.68 25.16
N VAL A 20 -12.40 11.91 26.48
CA VAL A 20 -11.97 13.15 27.13
C VAL A 20 -10.46 13.36 27.00
N ARG A 21 -9.67 12.30 27.28
CA ARG A 21 -8.20 12.33 27.14
C ARG A 21 -7.78 12.64 25.70
N ALA A 22 -8.46 12.08 24.71
CA ALA A 22 -8.22 12.35 23.29
C ALA A 22 -8.53 13.80 22.94
N GLY A 23 -9.63 14.37 23.43
CA GLY A 23 -9.99 15.77 23.24
C GLY A 23 -8.95 16.75 23.81
N PHE A 24 -8.51 16.55 25.06
CA PHE A 24 -7.44 17.35 25.65
C PHE A 24 -6.11 17.21 24.92
N GLY A 25 -5.75 15.97 24.51
CA GLY A 25 -4.53 15.72 23.74
C GLY A 25 -4.54 16.41 22.38
N TYR A 26 -5.70 16.44 21.71
CA TYR A 26 -5.88 17.16 20.46
C TYR A 26 -5.76 18.68 20.66
N MET A 27 -6.45 19.27 21.65
CA MET A 27 -6.32 20.69 21.96
C MET A 27 -4.87 21.09 22.22
N LYS A 28 -4.13 20.28 23.00
CA LYS A 28 -2.69 20.50 23.24
C LYS A 28 -1.90 20.49 21.93
N SER A 29 -2.18 19.61 21.00
CA SER A 29 -1.47 19.53 19.72
C SER A 29 -1.77 20.70 18.76
N VAL A 30 -2.97 21.28 18.87
CA VAL A 30 -3.34 22.49 18.12
C VAL A 30 -2.59 23.71 18.62
N LEU A 31 -2.47 23.85 19.96
CA LEU A 31 -1.80 24.99 20.60
C LEU A 31 -0.27 24.88 20.55
N PHE A 32 0.27 23.68 20.67
CA PHE A 32 1.70 23.42 20.77
C PHE A 32 2.15 22.43 19.69
N LYS A 33 2.23 22.92 18.45
CA LYS A 33 2.69 22.11 17.31
C LYS A 33 4.17 21.78 17.43
N LYS A 34 4.50 20.53 17.15
CA LYS A 34 5.88 20.05 17.02
C LYS A 34 6.40 20.29 15.62
N LYS A 35 7.73 20.42 15.46
CA LYS A 35 8.36 20.40 14.13
C LYS A 35 8.12 19.03 13.50
N GLU A 36 7.59 18.98 12.28
CA GLU A 36 7.24 17.74 11.57
C GLU A 36 8.48 17.13 10.92
N THR A 37 9.43 16.66 11.74
CA THR A 37 10.64 15.96 11.28
C THR A 37 10.43 14.46 11.17
N SER A 38 9.38 13.92 11.79
CA SER A 38 9.10 12.50 11.81
C SER A 38 7.61 12.22 11.64
N LEU A 39 7.29 11.00 11.22
CA LEU A 39 5.92 10.50 11.10
C LEU A 39 5.16 10.58 12.44
N LYS A 40 5.83 10.29 13.56
CA LYS A 40 5.28 10.46 14.90
C LYS A 40 4.80 11.90 15.15
N ASN A 41 5.65 12.88 14.87
CA ASN A 41 5.29 14.30 15.08
C ASN A 41 4.20 14.73 14.10
N PHE A 42 4.23 14.24 12.86
CA PHE A 42 3.19 14.46 11.86
C PHE A 42 1.81 14.01 12.37
N TYR A 43 1.70 12.79 12.91
CA TYR A 43 0.44 12.28 13.44
C TYR A 43 0.01 13.00 14.74
N ILE A 44 0.95 13.25 15.65
CA ILE A 44 0.64 13.94 16.91
C ILE A 44 0.09 15.34 16.63
N ASN A 45 0.63 16.08 15.67
CA ASN A 45 0.15 17.41 15.30
C ASN A 45 -1.28 17.40 14.73
N ARG A 46 -1.72 16.29 14.12
CA ARG A 46 -3.04 16.16 13.47
C ARG A 46 -4.10 15.55 14.36
N PHE A 47 -3.71 14.62 15.21
CA PHE A 47 -4.65 13.81 15.99
C PHE A 47 -4.47 13.94 17.51
N GLY A 48 -3.34 14.49 17.98
CA GLY A 48 -2.94 14.49 19.37
C GLY A 48 -2.30 13.17 19.80
N ALA A 49 -1.45 13.22 20.84
CA ALA A 49 -0.71 12.08 21.31
C ALA A 49 -1.58 10.88 21.77
N PRO A 50 -2.75 11.06 22.43
CA PRO A 50 -3.57 9.91 22.81
C PRO A 50 -4.12 9.12 21.64
N LEU A 51 -4.65 9.78 20.59
CA LEU A 51 -5.17 9.11 19.40
C LEU A 51 -4.03 8.50 18.57
N TYR A 52 -2.88 9.19 18.50
CA TYR A 52 -1.70 8.63 17.85
C TYR A 52 -1.31 7.28 18.47
N ARG A 53 -1.18 7.21 19.79
CA ARG A 53 -0.84 5.96 20.50
C ARG A 53 -1.88 4.86 20.33
N MET A 54 -3.17 5.26 20.32
CA MET A 54 -4.27 4.31 20.27
C MET A 54 -4.46 3.68 18.88
N PHE A 55 -4.18 4.43 17.80
CA PHE A 55 -4.58 4.00 16.46
C PHE A 55 -3.44 3.93 15.43
N PHE A 56 -2.28 4.51 15.73
CA PHE A 56 -1.23 4.63 14.72
C PHE A 56 0.12 4.07 15.17
N GLU A 57 0.51 4.21 16.43
CA GLU A 57 1.85 3.90 16.89
C GLU A 57 2.20 2.43 16.67
N ASP A 58 1.44 1.53 17.28
CA ASP A 58 1.72 0.09 17.30
C ASP A 58 1.59 -0.52 15.90
N TYR A 59 0.54 -0.16 15.17
CA TYR A 59 0.36 -0.62 13.79
C TYR A 59 1.47 -0.12 12.86
N THR A 60 1.88 1.14 12.97
CA THR A 60 2.93 1.71 12.13
C THR A 60 4.28 1.07 12.44
N GLU A 61 4.57 0.79 13.71
CA GLU A 61 5.78 0.09 14.12
C GLU A 61 5.78 -1.36 13.60
N LYS A 62 4.65 -2.06 13.68
CA LYS A 62 4.46 -3.39 13.11
C LYS A 62 4.67 -3.39 11.59
N LEU A 63 4.10 -2.41 10.88
CA LEU A 63 4.24 -2.27 9.43
C LEU A 63 5.69 -2.05 9.01
N TRP A 64 6.39 -1.10 9.63
CA TRP A 64 7.72 -0.69 9.18
C TRP A 64 8.87 -1.41 9.89
N GLY A 65 8.62 -2.08 11.02
CA GLY A 65 9.65 -2.70 11.84
C GLY A 65 10.58 -1.69 12.52
N VAL A 66 10.25 -0.40 12.48
CA VAL A 66 11.00 0.68 13.10
C VAL A 66 10.05 1.66 13.78
N ASN A 67 10.53 2.32 14.85
CA ASN A 67 9.71 3.29 15.56
C ASN A 67 9.35 4.48 14.62
N PRO A 68 8.08 4.94 14.60
CA PRO A 68 7.62 6.07 13.77
C PRO A 68 8.41 7.38 13.97
N GLU A 69 9.21 7.49 15.01
CA GLU A 69 10.11 8.63 15.23
C GLU A 69 11.26 8.69 14.21
N PHE A 70 11.65 7.55 13.65
CA PHE A 70 12.73 7.44 12.65
C PHE A 70 12.23 7.46 11.20
N ILE A 71 10.91 7.47 10.99
CA ILE A 71 10.30 7.52 9.66
C ILE A 71 10.06 8.98 9.27
N SER A 72 10.38 9.35 8.01
CA SER A 72 10.13 10.70 7.48
C SER A 72 8.64 11.09 7.57
N ALA A 73 8.40 12.35 7.87
CA ALA A 73 7.04 12.94 7.83
C ALA A 73 6.41 12.89 6.42
N ASP A 74 7.22 12.82 5.37
CA ASP A 74 6.76 12.78 3.97
C ASP A 74 5.85 11.58 3.69
N TRP A 75 6.14 10.43 4.32
CA TRP A 75 5.26 9.26 4.22
C TRP A 75 3.85 9.55 4.74
N GLY A 76 3.75 10.22 5.89
CA GLY A 76 2.46 10.63 6.44
C GLY A 76 1.74 11.63 5.55
N ALA A 77 2.48 12.58 4.96
CA ALA A 77 1.93 13.57 4.06
C ALA A 77 1.34 12.95 2.78
N GLN A 78 1.91 11.86 2.29
CA GLN A 78 1.39 11.13 1.14
C GLN A 78 0.15 10.27 1.47
N ARG A 79 0.05 9.73 2.68
CA ARG A 79 -1.03 8.81 3.09
C ARG A 79 -2.22 9.50 3.71
N VAL A 80 -2.01 10.61 4.40
CA VAL A 80 -3.03 11.31 5.20
C VAL A 80 -3.22 12.72 4.63
N LYS A 81 -3.48 12.78 3.32
CA LYS A 81 -3.74 14.04 2.62
C LYS A 81 -5.07 14.63 3.09
N GLY A 82 -5.05 15.88 3.52
CA GLY A 82 -6.27 16.62 3.83
C GLY A 82 -7.01 16.23 5.12
N LEU A 83 -6.64 15.13 5.79
CA LEU A 83 -7.29 14.73 7.04
C LEU A 83 -6.95 15.71 8.18
N SER A 84 -7.95 16.45 8.60
CA SER A 84 -7.91 17.31 9.78
C SER A 84 -9.08 16.97 10.69
N LEU A 85 -8.77 16.61 11.94
CA LEU A 85 -9.79 16.30 12.94
C LEU A 85 -10.76 17.47 13.12
N SER A 86 -10.27 18.72 13.04
CA SER A 86 -11.10 19.93 13.10
C SER A 86 -12.11 20.00 11.95
N LYS A 87 -11.72 19.66 10.72
CA LYS A 87 -12.64 19.59 9.58
C LYS A 87 -13.69 18.49 9.78
N ALA A 88 -13.27 17.32 10.28
CA ALA A 88 -14.18 16.21 10.58
C ALA A 88 -15.18 16.57 11.70
N VAL A 89 -14.73 17.20 12.81
CA VAL A 89 -15.61 17.72 13.89
C VAL A 89 -16.57 18.76 13.33
N LEU A 90 -16.07 19.72 12.54
CA LEU A 90 -16.88 20.79 11.97
C LEU A 90 -17.92 20.25 11.00
N SER A 91 -17.60 19.23 10.22
CA SER A 91 -18.55 18.57 9.30
C SER A 91 -19.69 17.87 10.05
N VAL A 92 -19.39 17.21 11.17
CA VAL A 92 -20.40 16.57 12.03
C VAL A 92 -21.31 17.61 12.69
N LEU A 93 -20.74 18.72 13.19
CA LEU A 93 -21.51 19.82 13.80
C LEU A 93 -22.38 20.58 12.80
N LYS A 94 -21.97 20.63 11.52
CA LYS A 94 -22.73 21.29 10.44
C LYS A 94 -23.79 20.41 9.79
N LYS A 95 -23.74 19.08 9.93
CA LYS A 95 -24.72 18.15 9.34
C LYS A 95 -26.19 18.49 9.62
N PRO A 96 -26.61 19.03 10.77
CA PRO A 96 -28.02 19.41 10.97
C PRO A 96 -28.47 20.65 10.17
N PHE A 97 -27.54 21.46 9.63
CA PHE A 97 -27.84 22.77 9.03
C PHE A 97 -27.60 22.85 7.51
N VAL A 98 -27.07 21.83 6.88
CA VAL A 98 -26.78 21.85 5.43
C VAL A 98 -27.56 20.74 4.73
N ARG A 99 -28.69 21.10 4.13
CA ARG A 99 -29.32 20.33 3.05
C ARG A 99 -28.53 20.59 1.77
N SER A 100 -27.93 19.51 1.27
CA SER A 100 -27.53 19.25 -0.12
C SER A 100 -26.49 20.15 -0.83
N THR A 101 -25.72 19.48 -1.69
CA THR A 101 -25.12 19.98 -2.93
C THR A 101 -23.81 20.77 -2.84
N ASP A 102 -22.78 20.19 -2.20
CA ASP A 102 -21.43 20.43 -2.68
C ASP A 102 -20.56 19.18 -2.45
N SER A 103 -20.72 18.20 -3.35
CA SER A 103 -19.97 16.92 -3.37
C SER A 103 -18.57 17.06 -3.96
N LYS A 104 -18.00 18.27 -4.01
CA LYS A 104 -16.78 18.56 -4.78
C LYS A 104 -15.45 18.40 -4.05
N LYS A 105 -15.42 17.96 -2.78
CA LYS A 105 -14.18 17.66 -2.04
C LYS A 105 -14.39 16.48 -1.11
N VAL A 106 -14.46 15.28 -1.66
CA VAL A 106 -14.44 14.04 -0.86
C VAL A 106 -12.97 13.62 -0.69
N GLU A 107 -12.49 13.62 0.55
CA GLU A 107 -11.19 13.04 0.88
C GLU A 107 -11.27 11.52 0.69
N THR A 108 -10.23 10.88 0.18
CA THR A 108 -10.19 9.43 -0.16
C THR A 108 -10.62 8.54 1.01
N SER A 109 -10.38 8.98 2.24
CA SER A 109 -10.80 8.29 3.47
C SER A 109 -12.32 8.36 3.74
N LEU A 110 -13.08 9.12 2.94
CA LEU A 110 -14.54 9.31 3.06
C LEU A 110 -15.31 8.68 1.89
N ILE A 111 -14.64 7.89 1.04
CA ILE A 111 -15.30 7.17 -0.05
C ILE A 111 -16.15 6.06 0.57
N GLU A 112 -17.47 6.18 0.40
CA GLU A 112 -18.45 5.22 0.93
C GLU A 112 -18.76 4.08 -0.06
N GLN A 113 -18.52 4.31 -1.36
CA GLN A 113 -18.79 3.36 -2.44
C GLN A 113 -17.68 3.36 -3.47
N PHE A 114 -17.34 2.20 -4.00
CA PHE A 114 -16.35 2.02 -5.06
C PHE A 114 -16.72 0.83 -5.95
N ILE A 115 -16.16 0.80 -7.16
CA ILE A 115 -16.28 -0.32 -8.08
C ILE A 115 -15.16 -1.33 -7.77
N TYR A 116 -15.51 -2.60 -7.76
CA TYR A 116 -14.57 -3.68 -7.53
C TYR A 116 -14.75 -4.78 -8.58
N PRO A 117 -13.68 -5.30 -9.21
CA PRO A 117 -13.78 -6.39 -10.18
C PRO A 117 -14.33 -7.67 -9.52
N LYS A 118 -15.19 -8.40 -10.22
CA LYS A 118 -15.84 -9.61 -9.68
C LYS A 118 -14.83 -10.62 -9.10
N LYS A 119 -13.73 -10.87 -9.81
CA LYS A 119 -12.68 -11.82 -9.41
C LYS A 119 -11.45 -11.14 -8.78
N GLY A 120 -11.65 -9.94 -8.20
CA GLY A 120 -10.57 -9.17 -7.59
C GLY A 120 -9.77 -8.33 -8.58
N PRO A 121 -8.78 -7.55 -8.08
CA PRO A 121 -7.99 -6.63 -8.91
C PRO A 121 -7.21 -7.31 -10.03
N GLY A 122 -6.84 -8.59 -9.88
CA GLY A 122 -6.15 -9.38 -10.91
C GLY A 122 -6.92 -9.45 -12.21
N GLN A 123 -8.25 -9.55 -12.16
CA GLN A 123 -9.10 -9.60 -13.34
C GLN A 123 -8.92 -8.39 -14.28
N LEU A 124 -8.70 -7.19 -13.72
CA LEU A 124 -8.41 -6.01 -14.53
C LEU A 124 -7.14 -6.20 -15.36
N TRP A 125 -6.08 -6.72 -14.72
CA TRP A 125 -4.78 -6.88 -15.37
C TRP A 125 -4.76 -8.04 -16.37
N GLU A 126 -5.50 -9.10 -16.11
CA GLU A 126 -5.71 -10.18 -17.09
C GLU A 126 -6.38 -9.64 -18.35
N THR A 127 -7.44 -8.84 -18.20
CA THR A 127 -8.11 -8.20 -19.33
C THR A 127 -7.19 -7.22 -20.08
N VAL A 128 -6.38 -6.44 -19.36
CA VAL A 128 -5.40 -5.54 -19.99
C VAL A 128 -4.35 -6.32 -20.76
N ALA A 129 -3.87 -7.46 -20.23
CA ALA A 129 -2.92 -8.31 -20.91
C ALA A 129 -3.49 -8.86 -22.23
N GLU A 130 -4.74 -9.36 -22.21
CA GLU A 130 -5.43 -9.81 -23.42
C GLU A 130 -5.56 -8.70 -24.48
N GLU A 131 -5.88 -7.48 -24.05
CA GLU A 131 -5.99 -6.33 -24.99
C GLU A 131 -4.63 -5.94 -25.58
N ILE A 132 -3.55 -6.00 -24.79
CA ILE A 132 -2.18 -5.76 -25.28
C ILE A 132 -1.84 -6.75 -26.39
N GLU A 133 -2.12 -8.05 -26.20
CA GLU A 133 -1.84 -9.09 -27.19
C GLU A 133 -2.71 -8.90 -28.45
N LYS A 134 -3.99 -8.55 -28.31
CA LYS A 134 -4.88 -8.22 -29.46
C LYS A 134 -4.39 -7.03 -30.27
N LEU A 135 -3.72 -6.08 -29.61
CA LEU A 135 -3.11 -4.91 -30.28
C LEU A 135 -1.73 -5.22 -30.87
N GLY A 136 -1.25 -6.48 -30.84
CA GLY A 136 0.02 -6.92 -31.39
C GLY A 136 1.20 -6.78 -30.45
N GLY A 137 0.97 -6.43 -29.18
CA GLY A 137 2.01 -6.45 -28.13
C GLY A 137 2.37 -7.87 -27.73
N SER A 138 3.52 -8.04 -27.08
CA SER A 138 3.98 -9.31 -26.56
C SER A 138 4.23 -9.25 -25.06
N ILE A 139 3.80 -10.27 -24.31
CA ILE A 139 4.04 -10.42 -22.88
C ILE A 139 4.93 -11.64 -22.68
N VAL A 140 6.13 -11.43 -22.14
CA VAL A 140 7.09 -12.51 -21.85
C VAL A 140 7.11 -12.76 -20.35
N MET A 141 6.53 -13.88 -19.96
CA MET A 141 6.49 -14.31 -18.57
C MET A 141 7.78 -15.04 -18.16
N ASN A 142 8.11 -15.00 -16.87
CA ASN A 142 9.30 -15.68 -16.31
C ASN A 142 10.63 -15.24 -16.94
N ALA A 143 10.70 -14.02 -17.43
CA ALA A 143 11.86 -13.38 -18.02
C ALA A 143 12.45 -12.34 -17.03
N LYS A 144 13.41 -12.76 -16.21
CA LYS A 144 14.04 -11.89 -15.21
C LYS A 144 15.13 -11.05 -15.89
N VAL A 145 14.99 -9.72 -15.86
CA VAL A 145 16.04 -8.81 -16.34
C VAL A 145 17.29 -8.96 -15.47
N LYS A 146 18.42 -9.23 -16.12
CA LYS A 146 19.76 -9.37 -15.52
C LYS A 146 20.67 -8.20 -15.83
N THR A 147 20.60 -7.70 -17.07
CA THR A 147 21.44 -6.60 -17.54
C THR A 147 20.61 -5.59 -18.29
N VAL A 148 20.86 -4.32 -18.02
CA VAL A 148 20.34 -3.18 -18.80
C VAL A 148 21.52 -2.61 -19.58
N LYS A 149 21.52 -2.80 -20.90
CA LYS A 149 22.59 -2.34 -21.81
C LYS A 149 22.43 -0.86 -22.09
N THR A 150 23.55 -0.15 -22.03
CA THR A 150 23.57 1.30 -22.23
C THR A 150 24.66 1.72 -23.19
N SER A 151 24.43 2.80 -23.94
CA SER A 151 25.44 3.43 -24.79
C SER A 151 25.06 4.89 -25.05
N GLY A 152 26.01 5.80 -24.98
CA GLY A 152 25.83 7.21 -25.37
C GLY A 152 24.73 7.96 -24.61
N GLY A 153 24.45 7.60 -23.34
CA GLY A 153 23.38 8.23 -22.54
C GLY A 153 21.97 7.67 -22.82
N ALA A 154 21.88 6.53 -23.50
CA ALA A 154 20.62 5.85 -23.77
C ALA A 154 20.70 4.37 -23.35
N VAL A 155 19.56 3.78 -23.03
CA VAL A 155 19.38 2.32 -22.91
C VAL A 155 19.21 1.75 -24.32
N THR A 156 19.97 0.70 -24.66
CA THR A 156 19.96 0.07 -25.98
C THR A 156 19.26 -1.27 -26.00
N GLY A 157 19.13 -1.91 -24.81
CA GLY A 157 18.47 -3.20 -24.67
C GLY A 157 18.48 -3.71 -23.25
N VAL A 158 17.82 -4.83 -23.06
CA VAL A 158 17.82 -5.58 -21.80
C VAL A 158 18.13 -7.04 -22.07
N VAL A 159 18.90 -7.67 -21.20
CA VAL A 159 19.17 -9.10 -21.21
C VAL A 159 18.35 -9.75 -20.08
N THR A 160 17.56 -10.73 -20.42
CA THR A 160 16.73 -11.49 -19.48
C THR A 160 17.30 -12.89 -19.26
N GLN A 161 17.06 -13.43 -18.07
CA GLN A 161 17.22 -14.86 -17.80
C GLN A 161 15.85 -15.51 -17.97
N GLU A 162 15.74 -16.39 -18.92
CA GLU A 162 14.55 -17.19 -19.22
C GLU A 162 14.84 -18.68 -18.97
N LYS A 163 13.83 -19.55 -19.16
CA LYS A 163 13.96 -21.00 -18.95
C LYS A 163 15.05 -21.61 -19.84
N ASP A 164 15.14 -21.14 -21.07
CA ASP A 164 16.04 -21.71 -22.10
C ASP A 164 17.37 -20.95 -22.20
N GLY A 165 17.65 -20.05 -21.29
CA GLY A 165 18.90 -19.27 -21.24
C GLY A 165 18.68 -17.76 -21.27
N GLU A 166 19.74 -17.04 -21.58
CA GLU A 166 19.67 -15.58 -21.71
C GLU A 166 19.13 -15.17 -23.06
N LYS A 167 18.29 -14.11 -23.05
CA LYS A 167 17.73 -13.52 -24.26
C LYS A 167 17.83 -12.00 -24.21
N GLU A 168 18.15 -11.39 -25.33
CA GLU A 168 18.25 -9.94 -25.46
C GLU A 168 17.03 -9.37 -26.17
N TYR A 169 16.57 -8.24 -25.64
CA TYR A 169 15.49 -7.43 -26.22
C TYR A 169 15.97 -6.00 -26.42
N SER A 170 15.80 -5.47 -27.61
CA SER A 170 16.09 -4.08 -27.95
C SER A 170 14.81 -3.26 -28.12
N GLY A 171 14.93 -1.93 -28.07
CA GLY A 171 13.80 -1.02 -28.26
C GLY A 171 14.28 0.43 -28.28
N ASP A 172 13.39 1.32 -28.65
CA ASP A 172 13.65 2.76 -28.66
C ASP A 172 13.39 3.41 -27.29
N TRP A 173 12.39 2.91 -26.56
CA TRP A 173 11.98 3.40 -25.25
C TRP A 173 11.88 2.30 -24.23
N PHE A 174 12.34 2.57 -23.00
CA PHE A 174 12.36 1.61 -21.91
C PHE A 174 11.58 2.15 -20.71
N PHE A 175 10.65 1.35 -20.20
CA PHE A 175 9.87 1.65 -19.01
C PHE A 175 10.22 0.63 -17.94
N SER A 176 10.83 1.09 -16.85
CA SER A 176 11.21 0.22 -15.75
C SER A 176 10.25 0.38 -14.57
N SER A 177 9.56 -0.69 -14.21
CA SER A 177 8.85 -0.83 -12.94
C SER A 177 9.65 -1.64 -11.92
N MET A 178 10.88 -2.04 -12.25
CA MET A 178 11.79 -2.76 -11.35
C MET A 178 12.08 -1.93 -10.11
N PRO A 179 12.33 -2.57 -8.94
CA PRO A 179 12.90 -1.85 -7.82
C PRO A 179 14.17 -1.09 -8.22
N ILE A 180 14.26 0.17 -7.83
CA ILE A 180 15.40 1.05 -8.20
C ILE A 180 16.76 0.40 -7.91
N LYS A 181 16.90 -0.27 -6.76
CA LYS A 181 18.14 -0.97 -6.43
C LYS A 181 18.49 -2.07 -7.43
N ASP A 182 17.49 -2.80 -7.93
CA ASP A 182 17.70 -3.87 -8.90
C ASP A 182 18.00 -3.29 -10.29
N LEU A 183 17.32 -2.19 -10.67
CA LEU A 183 17.58 -1.48 -11.92
C LEU A 183 19.03 -0.96 -11.96
N VAL A 184 19.44 -0.23 -10.94
CA VAL A 184 20.81 0.34 -10.87
C VAL A 184 21.88 -0.75 -10.86
N ALA A 185 21.64 -1.85 -10.13
CA ALA A 185 22.55 -3.00 -10.09
C ALA A 185 22.65 -3.75 -11.41
N ALA A 186 21.59 -3.69 -12.25
CA ALA A 186 21.57 -4.35 -13.56
C ALA A 186 22.20 -3.54 -14.70
N MET A 187 22.49 -2.25 -14.49
CA MET A 187 23.09 -1.41 -15.52
C MET A 187 24.53 -1.84 -15.83
N ASP A 188 24.89 -1.94 -17.10
CA ASP A 188 26.23 -2.28 -17.57
C ASP A 188 27.18 -1.07 -17.61
N ALA A 189 26.66 0.14 -17.47
CA ALA A 189 27.45 1.36 -17.34
C ALA A 189 28.18 1.45 -15.99
N GLU A 190 29.27 2.19 -15.96
CA GLU A 190 29.92 2.58 -14.70
C GLU A 190 29.03 3.55 -13.93
N VAL A 191 28.33 3.03 -12.92
CA VAL A 191 27.47 3.82 -12.03
C VAL A 191 28.35 4.57 -11.02
N PRO A 192 28.17 5.88 -10.81
CA PRO A 192 28.88 6.61 -9.76
C PRO A 192 28.73 5.92 -8.39
N LYS A 193 29.86 5.77 -7.66
CA LYS A 193 29.87 4.99 -6.39
C LYS A 193 28.81 5.43 -5.38
N GLU A 194 28.59 6.75 -5.25
CA GLU A 194 27.56 7.27 -4.34
C GLU A 194 26.12 6.91 -4.77
N VAL A 195 25.87 6.86 -6.09
CA VAL A 195 24.56 6.47 -6.65
C VAL A 195 24.33 4.98 -6.43
N ALA A 196 25.33 4.15 -6.75
CA ALA A 196 25.29 2.71 -6.55
C ALA A 196 25.07 2.35 -5.07
N HIS A 197 25.82 3.00 -4.18
CA HIS A 197 25.65 2.81 -2.74
C HIS A 197 24.25 3.24 -2.26
N THR A 198 23.80 4.45 -2.62
CA THR A 198 22.48 4.93 -2.23
C THR A 198 21.38 4.00 -2.73
N ALA A 199 21.45 3.56 -3.99
CA ALA A 199 20.43 2.66 -4.56
C ALA A 199 20.44 1.28 -3.86
N ALA A 200 21.62 0.72 -3.58
CA ALA A 200 21.76 -0.57 -2.90
C ALA A 200 21.19 -0.55 -1.47
N GLU A 201 21.33 0.57 -0.78
CA GLU A 201 20.86 0.74 0.60
C GLU A 201 19.42 1.24 0.70
N LEU A 202 18.71 1.46 -0.42
CA LEU A 202 17.29 1.86 -0.37
C LEU A 202 16.47 0.82 0.39
N PRO A 203 15.76 1.23 1.47
CA PRO A 203 15.04 0.30 2.30
C PRO A 203 13.69 -0.07 1.66
N TYR A 204 13.36 -1.34 1.82
CA TYR A 204 12.04 -1.89 1.48
C TYR A 204 11.50 -2.69 2.66
N ARG A 205 10.21 -2.87 2.68
CA ARG A 205 9.55 -3.84 3.54
C ARG A 205 9.00 -4.95 2.67
N ASP A 206 9.28 -6.18 3.04
CA ASP A 206 8.72 -7.36 2.43
C ASP A 206 7.38 -7.72 3.07
N PHE A 207 6.68 -8.66 2.47
CA PHE A 207 5.32 -8.95 2.83
C PHE A 207 5.04 -10.43 2.64
N ILE A 208 4.37 -11.02 3.62
CA ILE A 208 3.82 -12.36 3.53
C ILE A 208 2.30 -12.24 3.63
N THR A 209 1.60 -12.92 2.74
CA THR A 209 0.17 -13.11 2.88
C THR A 209 -0.16 -14.59 3.03
N VAL A 210 -1.11 -14.88 3.92
CA VAL A 210 -1.68 -16.22 4.08
C VAL A 210 -3.15 -16.15 3.77
N GLY A 211 -3.60 -16.94 2.80
CA GLY A 211 -5.01 -17.17 2.56
C GLY A 211 -5.46 -18.37 3.38
N LEU A 212 -6.58 -18.25 4.08
CA LEU A 212 -7.23 -19.34 4.79
C LEU A 212 -8.69 -19.46 4.34
N LEU A 213 -9.09 -20.64 3.90
CA LEU A 213 -10.49 -20.99 3.70
C LEU A 213 -11.00 -21.63 4.98
N VAL A 214 -11.96 -21.00 5.63
CA VAL A 214 -12.50 -21.46 6.92
C VAL A 214 -14.01 -21.71 6.83
N ASP A 215 -14.55 -22.56 7.70
CA ASP A 215 -15.98 -22.80 7.78
C ASP A 215 -16.75 -21.56 8.22
N LYS A 216 -16.22 -20.83 9.19
CA LYS A 216 -16.88 -19.67 9.80
C LYS A 216 -15.86 -18.80 10.52
N LEU A 217 -16.29 -17.56 10.82
CA LEU A 217 -15.61 -16.68 11.76
C LEU A 217 -16.29 -16.75 13.13
N LEU A 218 -15.50 -16.65 14.21
CA LEU A 218 -16.05 -16.57 15.59
C LEU A 218 -16.55 -15.16 15.90
N ILE A 219 -16.03 -14.13 15.23
CA ILE A 219 -16.52 -12.76 15.35
C ILE A 219 -17.90 -12.63 14.68
N LYS A 220 -18.83 -12.01 15.38
CA LYS A 220 -20.23 -11.89 14.93
C LYS A 220 -20.54 -10.51 14.35
N ASN A 221 -21.41 -10.47 13.36
CA ASN A 221 -22.00 -9.23 12.88
C ASN A 221 -22.89 -8.61 13.99
N ARG A 222 -22.46 -7.47 14.51
CA ARG A 222 -23.22 -6.69 15.53
C ARG A 222 -23.86 -5.43 14.93
N THR A 223 -23.81 -5.31 13.60
CA THR A 223 -24.35 -4.16 12.88
C THR A 223 -25.76 -4.45 12.34
N LYS A 224 -26.39 -3.44 11.75
CA LYS A 224 -27.67 -3.60 11.05
C LYS A 224 -27.49 -4.00 9.58
N MET A 225 -26.25 -4.06 9.10
CA MET A 225 -25.91 -4.43 7.72
C MET A 225 -26.10 -5.93 7.55
N LYS A 226 -26.87 -6.33 6.56
CA LYS A 226 -27.04 -7.75 6.22
C LYS A 226 -25.85 -8.20 5.38
N THR A 227 -25.24 -9.31 5.75
CA THR A 227 -24.18 -10.00 5.03
C THR A 227 -24.57 -11.45 4.78
N VAL A 228 -23.92 -12.11 3.84
CA VAL A 228 -24.13 -13.55 3.63
C VAL A 228 -23.62 -14.31 4.86
N SER A 229 -24.37 -15.29 5.34
CA SER A 229 -24.06 -16.09 6.54
C SER A 229 -23.76 -15.27 7.81
N ASP A 230 -24.30 -14.04 7.88
CA ASP A 230 -24.15 -13.12 9.01
C ASP A 230 -22.69 -12.85 9.44
N ILE A 231 -21.75 -12.90 8.48
CA ILE A 231 -20.36 -12.55 8.74
C ILE A 231 -20.21 -11.05 9.03
N VAL A 232 -19.20 -10.68 9.81
CA VAL A 232 -18.89 -9.28 10.09
C VAL A 232 -18.70 -8.51 8.77
N PRO A 233 -19.34 -7.31 8.59
CA PRO A 233 -19.41 -6.62 7.29
C PRO A 233 -18.13 -5.86 6.90
N ASP A 234 -17.02 -6.10 7.59
CA ASP A 234 -15.76 -5.44 7.30
C ASP A 234 -15.04 -6.16 6.16
N CYS A 235 -14.62 -5.41 5.14
CA CYS A 235 -13.73 -5.95 4.09
C CYS A 235 -12.30 -6.09 4.59
N TRP A 236 -11.91 -5.24 5.56
CA TRP A 236 -10.54 -5.07 5.99
C TRP A 236 -10.46 -4.67 7.46
N ILE A 237 -9.70 -5.41 8.25
CA ILE A 237 -9.52 -5.20 9.68
C ILE A 237 -8.03 -4.98 9.98
N TYR A 238 -7.71 -3.91 10.69
CA TYR A 238 -6.36 -3.65 11.20
C TYR A 238 -6.19 -4.31 12.56
N VAL A 239 -5.14 -5.09 12.72
CA VAL A 239 -4.81 -5.78 13.97
C VAL A 239 -3.68 -5.02 14.67
N GLN A 240 -4.00 -4.42 15.83
CA GLN A 240 -3.08 -3.55 16.56
C GLN A 240 -2.50 -4.22 17.81
N GLU A 241 -3.04 -5.36 18.20
CA GLU A 241 -2.60 -6.18 19.32
C GLU A 241 -1.11 -6.48 19.18
N ARG A 242 -0.34 -6.26 20.26
CA ARG A 242 1.12 -6.41 20.25
C ARG A 242 1.60 -7.85 20.39
N ASP A 243 0.76 -8.71 20.92
CA ASP A 243 1.00 -10.12 21.17
C ASP A 243 0.83 -11.01 19.93
N VAL A 244 0.38 -10.45 18.81
CA VAL A 244 0.32 -11.11 17.51
C VAL A 244 1.09 -10.33 16.45
N ARG A 245 1.63 -11.02 15.45
CA ARG A 245 2.39 -10.40 14.35
C ARG A 245 1.55 -10.02 13.15
N ILE A 246 0.36 -10.61 13.01
CA ILE A 246 -0.57 -10.22 11.96
C ILE A 246 -0.83 -8.71 12.01
N GLY A 247 -0.72 -8.05 10.87
CA GLY A 247 -0.98 -6.61 10.75
C GLY A 247 -2.37 -6.29 10.26
N ARG A 248 -2.90 -7.09 9.34
CA ARG A 248 -4.21 -6.87 8.72
C ARG A 248 -4.88 -8.19 8.37
N LEU A 249 -6.21 -8.17 8.43
CA LEU A 249 -7.09 -9.26 8.02
C LEU A 249 -8.02 -8.74 6.93
N GLN A 250 -8.18 -9.48 5.83
CA GLN A 250 -9.16 -9.23 4.79
C GLN A 250 -10.22 -10.33 4.78
N ILE A 251 -11.46 -9.97 4.48
CA ILE A 251 -12.57 -10.90 4.31
C ILE A 251 -13.04 -10.80 2.86
N PHE A 252 -12.60 -11.74 2.02
CA PHE A 252 -12.83 -11.67 0.59
C PHE A 252 -14.28 -11.85 0.19
N ASN A 253 -15.10 -12.55 0.99
CA ASN A 253 -16.55 -12.63 0.80
C ASN A 253 -17.21 -11.25 0.72
N ASN A 254 -16.72 -10.28 1.49
CA ASN A 254 -17.24 -8.92 1.53
C ASN A 254 -16.71 -8.04 0.40
N TRP A 255 -15.50 -8.35 -0.13
CA TRP A 255 -14.97 -7.65 -1.30
C TRP A 255 -15.75 -8.01 -2.56
N SER A 256 -15.95 -9.31 -2.79
CA SER A 256 -16.75 -9.80 -3.91
C SER A 256 -17.26 -11.23 -3.64
N PRO A 257 -18.55 -11.48 -3.76
CA PRO A 257 -19.11 -12.82 -3.59
C PRO A 257 -18.61 -13.80 -4.66
N TYR A 258 -18.10 -13.31 -5.79
CA TYR A 258 -17.59 -14.13 -6.88
C TYR A 258 -16.16 -14.66 -6.63
N MET A 259 -15.51 -14.25 -5.55
CA MET A 259 -14.18 -14.72 -5.18
C MET A 259 -14.22 -15.99 -4.31
N VAL A 260 -15.42 -16.40 -3.86
CA VAL A 260 -15.61 -17.55 -2.98
C VAL A 260 -16.55 -18.54 -3.65
N ASN A 261 -16.14 -19.81 -3.76
CA ASN A 261 -16.91 -20.83 -4.47
C ASN A 261 -18.17 -21.27 -3.69
N ASP A 262 -18.04 -21.47 -2.39
CA ASP A 262 -19.16 -21.81 -1.48
C ASP A 262 -19.38 -20.66 -0.50
N LEU A 263 -20.11 -19.66 -0.97
CA LEU A 263 -20.30 -18.39 -0.25
C LEU A 263 -21.11 -18.53 1.04
N GLU A 264 -21.99 -19.54 1.11
CA GLU A 264 -22.89 -19.75 2.25
C GLU A 264 -22.23 -20.50 3.39
N ASN A 265 -21.28 -21.42 3.08
CA ASN A 265 -20.70 -22.33 4.04
C ASN A 265 -19.21 -22.11 4.27
N THR A 266 -18.58 -21.13 3.59
CA THR A 266 -17.17 -20.85 3.76
C THR A 266 -16.86 -19.36 3.78
N VAL A 267 -15.80 -19.01 4.50
CA VAL A 267 -15.22 -17.67 4.52
C VAL A 267 -13.77 -17.75 4.04
N TRP A 268 -13.45 -16.97 3.01
CA TRP A 268 -12.09 -16.80 2.51
C TRP A 268 -11.48 -15.56 3.12
N ILE A 269 -10.42 -15.72 3.89
CA ILE A 269 -9.72 -14.64 4.57
C ILE A 269 -8.26 -14.54 4.14
N GLY A 270 -7.75 -13.31 4.10
CA GLY A 270 -6.35 -13.01 3.80
C GLY A 270 -5.68 -12.34 4.97
N LEU A 271 -4.57 -12.90 5.40
CA LEU A 271 -3.75 -12.40 6.51
C LEU A 271 -2.51 -11.71 5.96
N GLU A 272 -2.15 -10.58 6.52
CA GLU A 272 -1.01 -9.80 6.06
C GLU A 272 0.03 -9.65 7.17
N TYR A 273 1.26 -10.06 6.85
CA TYR A 273 2.42 -10.00 7.73
C TYR A 273 3.51 -9.14 7.07
N PHE A 274 4.05 -8.21 7.83
CA PHE A 274 5.13 -7.34 7.39
C PHE A 274 6.46 -7.87 7.91
N CYS A 275 7.39 -8.13 7.03
CA CYS A 275 8.66 -8.79 7.35
C CYS A 275 9.81 -8.22 6.52
N ASN A 276 10.99 -8.77 6.71
CA ASN A 276 12.13 -8.55 5.81
C ASN A 276 12.61 -9.92 5.30
N GLU A 277 13.12 -9.94 4.08
CA GLU A 277 13.81 -11.12 3.55
C GLU A 277 14.93 -11.53 4.51
N GLY A 278 14.92 -12.80 4.91
CA GLY A 278 15.92 -13.37 5.81
C GLY A 278 15.58 -13.31 7.30
N ASP A 279 14.45 -12.67 7.70
CA ASP A 279 14.02 -12.73 9.11
C ASP A 279 13.39 -14.08 9.49
N ASP A 280 13.01 -14.22 10.76
CA ASP A 280 12.44 -15.47 11.28
C ASP A 280 11.14 -15.87 10.56
N MET A 281 10.23 -14.92 10.33
CA MET A 281 8.98 -15.16 9.62
C MET A 281 9.21 -15.55 8.15
N TRP A 282 10.16 -14.86 7.50
CA TRP A 282 10.49 -15.14 6.10
C TRP A 282 11.05 -16.55 5.92
N ASN A 283 11.89 -16.99 6.87
CA ASN A 283 12.61 -18.27 6.77
C ASN A 283 11.81 -19.50 7.23
N MET A 284 10.65 -19.31 7.87
CA MET A 284 9.76 -20.43 8.19
C MET A 284 9.37 -21.19 6.92
N SER A 285 9.14 -22.52 7.03
CA SER A 285 8.48 -23.28 5.98
C SER A 285 7.04 -22.79 5.77
N ASP A 286 6.44 -23.09 4.62
CA ASP A 286 5.05 -22.70 4.37
C ASP A 286 4.09 -23.37 5.37
N ALA A 287 4.33 -24.64 5.69
CA ALA A 287 3.53 -25.38 6.67
C ALA A 287 3.63 -24.77 8.07
N ASP A 288 4.84 -24.50 8.58
CA ASP A 288 5.04 -23.91 9.90
C ASP A 288 4.43 -22.52 9.99
N PHE A 289 4.55 -21.71 8.93
CA PHE A 289 3.99 -20.37 8.91
C PHE A 289 2.46 -20.38 8.87
N ILE A 290 1.85 -21.31 8.16
CA ILE A 290 0.39 -21.49 8.12
C ILE A 290 -0.12 -21.88 9.52
N GLU A 291 0.53 -22.83 10.19
CA GLU A 291 0.16 -23.19 11.57
C GLU A 291 0.36 -22.04 12.54
N PHE A 292 1.46 -21.28 12.41
CA PHE A 292 1.67 -20.06 13.18
C PHE A 292 0.52 -19.05 12.97
N ALA A 293 0.12 -18.81 11.72
CA ALA A 293 -0.94 -17.88 11.37
C ALA A 293 -2.31 -18.30 11.90
N LYS A 294 -2.64 -19.61 11.85
CA LYS A 294 -3.84 -20.18 12.49
C LYS A 294 -3.85 -19.92 13.99
N GLY A 295 -2.73 -20.20 14.67
CA GLY A 295 -2.59 -19.99 16.09
C GLY A 295 -2.77 -18.54 16.53
N GLU A 296 -2.27 -17.57 15.76
CA GLU A 296 -2.50 -16.14 16.02
C GLU A 296 -3.97 -15.76 15.91
N LEU A 297 -4.68 -16.25 14.89
CA LEU A 297 -6.11 -15.94 14.72
C LEU A 297 -6.98 -16.61 15.79
N GLU A 298 -6.64 -17.81 16.19
CA GLU A 298 -7.31 -18.51 17.32
C GLU A 298 -7.07 -17.77 18.63
N HIS A 299 -5.82 -17.34 18.89
CA HIS A 299 -5.44 -16.57 20.08
C HIS A 299 -6.27 -15.28 20.23
N ILE A 300 -6.48 -14.54 19.12
CA ILE A 300 -7.30 -13.32 19.14
C ILE A 300 -8.80 -13.57 18.91
N GLY A 301 -9.23 -14.83 18.87
CA GLY A 301 -10.65 -15.21 18.81
C GLY A 301 -11.35 -14.92 17.48
N ILE A 302 -10.62 -14.95 16.36
CA ILE A 302 -11.19 -14.74 15.02
C ILE A 302 -11.72 -16.03 14.42
N ILE A 303 -10.97 -17.15 14.56
CA ILE A 303 -11.30 -18.47 14.05
C ILE A 303 -11.10 -19.54 15.11
N ASP A 304 -11.64 -20.73 14.88
CA ASP A 304 -11.15 -21.99 15.43
C ASP A 304 -10.18 -22.59 14.41
N ALA A 305 -8.97 -22.95 14.82
CA ALA A 305 -7.97 -23.52 13.91
C ALA A 305 -8.44 -24.82 13.25
N ALA A 306 -9.34 -25.56 13.92
CA ALA A 306 -9.95 -26.78 13.39
C ALA A 306 -10.95 -26.53 12.24
N ASP A 307 -11.49 -25.33 12.12
CA ASP A 307 -12.41 -24.95 11.04
C ASP A 307 -11.68 -24.58 9.72
N VAL A 308 -10.33 -24.65 9.67
CA VAL A 308 -9.55 -24.33 8.46
C VAL A 308 -9.55 -25.50 7.50
N ARG A 309 -10.13 -25.31 6.31
CA ARG A 309 -10.23 -26.33 5.24
C ARG A 309 -9.03 -26.34 4.32
N ASP A 310 -8.51 -25.16 3.99
CA ASP A 310 -7.43 -25.00 3.03
C ASP A 310 -6.62 -23.74 3.33
N ALA A 311 -5.35 -23.72 2.91
CA ALA A 311 -4.46 -22.63 3.18
C ALA A 311 -3.39 -22.46 2.09
N VAL A 312 -3.00 -21.20 1.84
CA VAL A 312 -1.90 -20.86 0.94
C VAL A 312 -1.07 -19.74 1.51
N ARG A 313 0.25 -19.80 1.33
CA ARG A 313 1.18 -18.72 1.68
C ARG A 313 1.86 -18.16 0.45
N VAL A 314 1.94 -16.83 0.38
CA VAL A 314 2.65 -16.11 -0.68
C VAL A 314 3.63 -15.11 -0.07
N LYS A 315 4.87 -15.13 -0.54
CA LYS A 315 5.93 -14.16 -0.17
C LYS A 315 6.08 -13.12 -1.27
N VAL A 316 6.07 -11.85 -0.90
CA VAL A 316 6.24 -10.72 -1.83
C VAL A 316 7.44 -9.88 -1.40
N LYS A 317 8.51 -9.94 -2.19
CA LYS A 317 9.71 -9.13 -1.95
C LYS A 317 9.48 -7.68 -2.33
N LYS A 318 10.10 -6.76 -1.57
CA LYS A 318 10.12 -5.31 -1.88
C LYS A 318 8.72 -4.73 -2.10
N ALA A 319 7.75 -5.18 -1.28
CA ALA A 319 6.35 -4.79 -1.43
C ALA A 319 6.11 -3.31 -1.11
N TYR A 320 6.88 -2.77 -0.16
CA TYR A 320 6.73 -1.40 0.31
C TYR A 320 8.06 -0.64 0.28
N PRO A 321 8.26 0.32 -0.64
CA PRO A 321 9.35 1.28 -0.57
C PRO A 321 9.27 2.08 0.74
N ALA A 322 10.36 2.16 1.48
CA ALA A 322 10.40 2.82 2.77
C ALA A 322 11.16 4.15 2.73
N TYR A 323 10.77 5.11 3.59
CA TYR A 323 11.24 6.50 3.54
C TYR A 323 12.09 6.83 4.78
N PHE A 324 13.14 6.05 4.95
CA PHE A 324 14.16 6.27 5.99
C PHE A 324 15.54 5.84 5.47
N GLY A 325 16.58 6.02 6.28
CA GLY A 325 17.95 5.65 5.89
C GLY A 325 18.43 6.38 4.63
N SER A 326 18.93 5.65 3.65
CA SER A 326 19.47 6.19 2.39
C SER A 326 18.44 6.90 1.50
N TYR A 327 17.15 6.79 1.82
CA TYR A 327 16.11 7.52 1.08
C TYR A 327 16.33 9.04 1.04
N ALA A 328 17.00 9.63 2.04
CA ALA A 328 17.33 11.04 2.04
C ALA A 328 18.20 11.45 0.82
N ASP A 329 19.02 10.52 0.32
CA ASP A 329 19.90 10.71 -0.84
C ASP A 329 19.28 10.25 -2.17
N PHE A 330 18.05 9.75 -2.16
CA PHE A 330 17.34 9.27 -3.37
C PHE A 330 17.33 10.27 -4.54
N PRO A 331 17.27 11.61 -4.33
CA PRO A 331 17.37 12.57 -5.43
C PRO A 331 18.64 12.43 -6.26
N LYS A 332 19.74 11.89 -5.72
CA LYS A 332 20.98 11.64 -6.49
C LYS A 332 20.78 10.49 -7.47
N VAL A 333 20.11 9.43 -7.03
CA VAL A 333 19.78 8.26 -7.87
C VAL A 333 18.83 8.67 -8.99
N ARG A 334 17.76 9.45 -8.67
CA ARG A 334 16.84 9.97 -9.67
C ARG A 334 17.59 10.78 -10.74
N ARG A 335 18.44 11.74 -10.35
CA ARG A 335 19.20 12.56 -11.32
C ARG A 335 20.08 11.71 -12.23
N TYR A 336 20.70 10.66 -11.70
CA TYR A 336 21.50 9.73 -12.51
C TYR A 336 20.61 8.98 -13.52
N LEU A 337 19.50 8.41 -13.10
CA LEU A 337 18.60 7.69 -14.00
C LEU A 337 17.97 8.61 -15.05
N ASP A 338 17.72 9.88 -14.72
CA ASP A 338 17.20 10.88 -15.64
C ASP A 338 18.20 11.32 -16.73
N THR A 339 19.50 10.95 -16.61
CA THR A 339 20.49 11.16 -17.69
C THR A 339 20.30 10.24 -18.89
N TYR A 340 19.55 9.15 -18.74
CA TYR A 340 19.19 8.27 -19.85
C TYR A 340 17.92 8.77 -20.52
N GLU A 341 18.07 9.30 -21.75
CA GLU A 341 16.98 10.02 -22.45
C GLU A 341 15.74 9.16 -22.71
N ASN A 342 15.93 7.88 -22.96
CA ASN A 342 14.86 6.93 -23.31
C ASN A 342 14.47 5.97 -22.17
N LEU A 343 14.91 6.19 -20.94
CA LEU A 343 14.53 5.39 -19.77
C LEU A 343 13.52 6.13 -18.91
N TYR A 344 12.37 5.53 -18.64
CA TYR A 344 11.35 6.02 -17.73
C TYR A 344 11.14 5.07 -16.56
N CYS A 345 11.34 5.56 -15.34
CA CYS A 345 11.03 4.82 -14.11
C CYS A 345 9.57 5.06 -13.72
N ILE A 346 8.76 3.99 -13.66
CA ILE A 346 7.32 4.06 -13.46
C ILE A 346 6.86 3.16 -12.29
N GLY A 347 5.68 3.43 -11.79
CA GLY A 347 5.05 2.60 -10.76
C GLY A 347 5.62 2.78 -9.37
N ARG A 348 5.27 1.86 -8.46
CA ARG A 348 5.68 1.91 -7.05
C ARG A 348 7.18 1.70 -6.88
N ASN A 349 7.68 0.58 -7.37
CA ASN A 349 9.07 0.17 -7.14
C ASN A 349 10.06 0.88 -8.08
N GLY A 350 9.64 1.16 -9.34
CA GLY A 350 10.46 1.91 -10.29
C GLY A 350 10.67 3.38 -9.91
N GLN A 351 9.86 3.92 -9.00
CA GLN A 351 10.05 5.27 -8.46
C GLN A 351 10.46 5.29 -6.98
N HIS A 352 10.62 4.13 -6.34
CA HIS A 352 10.77 4.03 -4.89
C HIS A 352 9.74 4.90 -4.15
N LYS A 353 8.46 4.80 -4.54
CA LYS A 353 7.38 5.66 -4.07
C LYS A 353 6.18 4.84 -3.68
N TYR A 354 5.50 5.22 -2.59
CA TYR A 354 4.33 4.49 -2.10
C TYR A 354 3.09 4.77 -2.98
N ASN A 355 3.17 4.34 -4.23
CA ASN A 355 2.10 4.46 -5.21
C ASN A 355 1.08 3.32 -5.05
N ASN A 356 -0.21 3.63 -5.12
CA ASN A 356 -1.26 2.64 -5.32
C ASN A 356 -1.37 2.30 -6.83
N MET A 357 -2.31 1.44 -7.22
CA MET A 357 -2.48 1.01 -8.62
C MET A 357 -2.78 2.19 -9.56
N ASP A 358 -3.69 3.07 -9.17
CA ASP A 358 -4.05 4.31 -9.89
C ASP A 358 -2.83 5.20 -10.16
N HIS A 359 -2.03 5.47 -9.13
CA HIS A 359 -0.80 6.23 -9.28
C HIS A 359 0.21 5.51 -10.20
N SER A 360 0.35 4.19 -10.06
CA SER A 360 1.26 3.41 -10.91
C SER A 360 0.85 3.46 -12.39
N MET A 361 -0.45 3.31 -12.68
CA MET A 361 -1.01 3.48 -14.03
C MET A 361 -0.76 4.90 -14.55
N LEU A 362 -0.99 5.92 -13.73
CA LEU A 362 -0.81 7.31 -14.11
C LEU A 362 0.66 7.63 -14.45
N THR A 363 1.64 7.04 -13.74
CA THR A 363 3.06 7.21 -14.09
C THR A 363 3.37 6.71 -15.50
N ALA A 364 2.82 5.56 -15.90
CA ALA A 364 2.99 5.02 -17.24
C ALA A 364 2.32 5.90 -18.30
N MET A 365 1.08 6.36 -18.05
CA MET A 365 0.37 7.28 -18.94
C MET A 365 1.11 8.60 -19.12
N LYS A 366 1.69 9.15 -18.03
CA LYS A 366 2.49 10.38 -18.09
C LYS A 366 3.79 10.18 -18.88
N ALA A 367 4.44 9.03 -18.74
CA ALA A 367 5.64 8.70 -19.50
C ALA A 367 5.34 8.61 -21.03
N VAL A 368 4.24 7.96 -21.41
CA VAL A 368 3.80 7.93 -22.83
C VAL A 368 3.51 9.33 -23.36
N ARG A 369 2.80 10.18 -22.58
CA ARG A 369 2.52 11.56 -22.98
C ARG A 369 3.81 12.39 -23.15
N ALA A 370 4.79 12.19 -22.26
CA ALA A 370 6.09 12.87 -22.39
C ALA A 370 6.81 12.49 -23.69
N ILE A 371 6.74 11.23 -24.11
CA ILE A 371 7.30 10.73 -25.37
C ILE A 371 6.54 11.31 -26.58
N SER A 372 5.22 11.42 -26.49
CA SER A 372 4.36 11.96 -27.55
C SER A 372 4.40 13.49 -27.68
N GLY A 373 5.12 14.20 -26.79
CA GLY A 373 5.19 15.66 -26.79
C GLY A 373 4.04 16.38 -26.07
N ASP A 374 3.12 15.62 -25.44
CA ASP A 374 1.94 16.16 -24.74
C ASP A 374 2.17 16.32 -23.20
N GLY A 375 3.41 16.26 -22.74
CA GLY A 375 3.80 16.36 -21.34
C GLY A 375 5.31 16.47 -21.17
N CYS A 376 5.77 16.51 -19.92
CA CYS A 376 7.20 16.53 -19.62
C CYS A 376 7.61 15.34 -18.75
N ARG A 377 8.92 15.04 -18.77
CA ARG A 377 9.51 13.94 -18.00
C ARG A 377 9.27 14.09 -16.50
N ASP A 378 9.33 15.30 -15.97
CA ASP A 378 9.10 15.59 -14.55
C ASP A 378 7.67 15.26 -14.11
N ASP A 379 6.68 15.29 -15.00
CA ASP A 379 5.30 14.90 -14.68
C ASP A 379 5.20 13.46 -14.18
N VAL A 380 6.08 12.57 -14.66
CA VAL A 380 6.12 11.16 -14.25
C VAL A 380 6.53 11.02 -12.78
N TRP A 381 7.55 11.78 -12.36
CA TRP A 381 8.02 11.80 -10.97
C TRP A 381 7.08 12.56 -10.04
N ASN A 382 6.29 13.49 -10.58
CA ASN A 382 5.37 14.31 -9.81
C ASN A 382 4.02 13.62 -9.51
N VAL A 383 3.76 12.44 -10.07
CA VAL A 383 2.60 11.64 -9.67
C VAL A 383 2.67 11.35 -8.17
N ASN A 384 1.55 11.53 -7.46
CA ASN A 384 1.45 11.34 -6.00
C ASN A 384 2.44 12.22 -5.18
N ALA A 385 2.88 13.35 -5.74
CA ALA A 385 3.67 14.36 -5.04
C ALA A 385 2.82 15.48 -4.45
N GLU A 386 1.54 15.55 -4.83
CA GLU A 386 0.62 16.58 -4.41
C GLU A 386 0.26 16.47 -2.93
N LYS A 387 0.14 17.61 -2.25
CA LYS A 387 -0.24 17.69 -0.83
C LYS A 387 -1.75 17.56 -0.62
N GLU A 388 -2.55 17.63 -1.69
CA GLU A 388 -4.01 17.51 -1.68
C GLU A 388 -4.46 16.45 -2.68
N TYR A 389 -5.51 15.69 -2.33
CA TYR A 389 -6.08 14.67 -3.19
C TYR A 389 -7.10 15.31 -4.14
N HIS A 390 -6.93 15.10 -5.45
CA HIS A 390 -7.79 15.65 -6.48
C HIS A 390 -8.56 14.55 -7.22
N GLU A 391 -9.34 13.73 -6.52
CA GLU A 391 -10.38 12.96 -7.21
C GLU A 391 -11.55 13.88 -7.54
N LYS A 392 -11.67 14.30 -8.79
CA LYS A 392 -12.90 14.87 -9.32
C LYS A 392 -13.85 13.73 -9.67
N LYS A 393 -15.05 13.72 -9.08
CA LYS A 393 -16.18 13.03 -9.71
C LYS A 393 -16.49 13.81 -10.98
N ASP A 394 -16.19 13.25 -12.14
CA ASP A 394 -16.79 13.71 -13.37
C ASP A 394 -18.28 13.40 -13.28
N SER A 395 -19.07 14.45 -13.46
CA SER A 395 -20.54 14.47 -13.44
C SER A 395 -21.12 13.71 -14.59
#